data_4ea4bca783334900a4104df44e975488
#
_entry.id   4ea4bca783334900a4104df44e975488
#
_cell.length_a   1.000
_cell.length_b   1.000
_cell.length_c   1.000
_cell.angle_alpha   90.00
_cell.angle_beta   90.00
_cell.angle_gamma   90.00
#
_symmetry.space_group_name_H-M   'P 1'
#
loop_
_entity.id
_entity.type
_entity.pdbx_description
1 polymer ?
#
loop_
_entity_poly.entity_id
_entity_poly.type
_entity_poly.pdbx_seq_one_letter_code
_entity_poly.pdbx_strand_id
1 'polypeptide(L)'
;MVSLTMKLTYDPRYNIAYLRFHKKTAEVETLHLSEELNVDIAPDGTVYGIEMLNANHQLRAEDNGNLVVVNEALAQRQDIRLGEPPKPAL
;
A
#
# COMPACT_ATOMS: atom_id res chain seq x y z
N MET A 1 22.62 -1.68 -11.98
CA MET A 1 21.84 -0.70 -11.22
C MET A 1 20.56 -1.35 -10.69
N VAL A 2 20.37 -1.28 -9.41
CA VAL A 2 19.18 -1.86 -8.79
C VAL A 2 18.00 -0.90 -8.99
N SER A 3 16.93 -1.39 -9.58
CA SER A 3 15.71 -0.61 -9.67
C SER A 3 14.97 -0.69 -8.34
N LEU A 4 14.81 0.45 -7.68
CA LEU A 4 14.06 0.55 -6.45
C LEU A 4 12.61 0.87 -6.79
N THR A 5 11.86 -0.15 -7.15
CA THR A 5 10.46 0.04 -7.50
C THR A 5 9.57 -0.43 -6.37
N MET A 6 8.94 0.54 -5.72
CA MET A 6 7.87 0.28 -4.78
C MET A 6 6.56 0.44 -5.52
N LYS A 7 5.64 -0.50 -5.33
CA LYS A 7 4.39 -0.49 -6.08
C LYS A 7 3.22 -0.55 -5.10
N LEU A 8 2.32 0.40 -5.25
CA LEU A 8 1.04 0.38 -4.53
C LEU A 8 -0.06 0.01 -5.52
N THR A 9 -0.77 -1.07 -5.22
CA THR A 9 -1.99 -1.44 -5.94
C THR A 9 -3.18 -1.19 -5.03
N TYR A 10 -4.25 -0.68 -5.61
CA TYR A 10 -5.49 -0.41 -4.88
C TYR A 10 -6.66 -0.88 -5.72
N ASP A 11 -7.46 -1.78 -5.17
CA ASP A 11 -8.68 -2.26 -5.82
C ASP A 11 -9.88 -1.77 -5.02
N PRO A 12 -10.57 -0.73 -5.51
CA PRO A 12 -11.74 -0.19 -4.81
C PRO A 12 -12.93 -1.14 -4.81
N ARG A 13 -12.96 -2.13 -5.71
CA ARG A 13 -14.06 -3.10 -5.74
C ARG A 13 -14.04 -4.01 -4.53
N TYR A 14 -12.88 -4.40 -4.08
CA TYR A 14 -12.69 -5.28 -2.93
C TYR A 14 -12.19 -4.53 -1.71
N ASN A 15 -11.88 -3.24 -1.87
CA ASN A 15 -11.38 -2.40 -0.81
C ASN A 15 -10.09 -2.92 -0.19
N ILE A 16 -9.18 -3.35 -1.06
CA ILE A 16 -7.89 -3.90 -0.69
C ILE A 16 -6.79 -3.11 -1.37
N ALA A 17 -5.74 -2.78 -0.63
CA ALA A 17 -4.52 -2.23 -1.17
C ALA A 17 -3.32 -3.09 -0.79
N TYR A 18 -2.32 -3.10 -1.63
CA TYR A 18 -1.07 -3.82 -1.37
C TYR A 18 0.12 -2.94 -1.71
N LEU A 19 0.97 -2.70 -0.73
CA LEU A 19 2.21 -1.98 -0.92
C LEU A 19 3.35 -2.98 -1.03
N ARG A 20 3.90 -3.11 -2.24
CA ARG A 20 4.98 -4.05 -2.52
C ARG A 20 6.32 -3.34 -2.46
N PHE A 21 7.20 -3.82 -1.58
CA PHE A 21 8.57 -3.31 -1.49
C PHE A 21 9.53 -4.05 -2.41
N HIS A 22 9.32 -5.37 -2.58
CA HIS A 22 10.18 -6.21 -3.39
C HIS A 22 9.34 -7.17 -4.20
N LYS A 23 9.84 -7.54 -5.38
CA LYS A 23 9.23 -8.60 -6.16
C LYS A 23 9.45 -9.92 -5.43
N LYS A 24 8.40 -10.72 -5.30
CA LYS A 24 8.51 -12.02 -4.63
C LYS A 24 9.39 -12.97 -5.43
N THR A 25 10.51 -13.35 -4.84
CA THR A 25 11.44 -14.31 -5.42
C THR A 25 11.60 -15.55 -4.55
N ALA A 26 11.00 -15.54 -3.37
CA ALA A 26 11.07 -16.63 -2.40
C ALA A 26 9.73 -16.80 -1.70
N GLU A 27 9.61 -17.91 -0.99
CA GLU A 27 8.45 -18.13 -0.13
C GLU A 27 8.37 -17.06 0.96
N VAL A 28 7.15 -16.60 1.21
CA VAL A 28 6.91 -15.64 2.27
C VAL A 28 5.86 -16.21 3.22
N GLU A 29 5.93 -15.77 4.46
CA GLU A 29 4.91 -16.02 5.45
C GLU A 29 4.09 -14.74 5.61
N THR A 30 2.77 -14.88 5.70
CA THR A 30 1.89 -13.75 5.94
C THR A 30 1.58 -13.66 7.42
N LEU A 31 1.95 -12.53 8.02
CA LEU A 31 1.66 -12.26 9.41
C LEU A 31 0.44 -11.34 9.51
N HIS A 32 -0.54 -11.75 10.30
CA HIS A 32 -1.70 -10.92 10.61
C HIS A 32 -1.34 -10.02 11.79
N LEU A 33 -1.14 -8.73 11.50
CA LEU A 33 -0.86 -7.76 12.55
C LEU A 33 -2.13 -7.23 13.20
N SER A 34 -3.20 -7.15 12.41
CA SER A 34 -4.52 -6.75 12.87
C SER A 34 -5.56 -7.30 11.91
N GLU A 35 -6.83 -7.01 12.17
CA GLU A 35 -7.91 -7.40 11.25
C GLU A 35 -7.80 -6.70 9.90
N GLU A 36 -7.07 -5.59 9.83
CA GLU A 36 -6.97 -4.77 8.63
C GLU A 36 -5.57 -4.73 8.02
N LEU A 37 -4.59 -5.43 8.62
CA LEU A 37 -3.21 -5.31 8.18
C LEU A 37 -2.49 -6.64 8.22
N ASN A 38 -1.96 -7.04 7.07
CA ASN A 38 -1.14 -8.22 6.93
C ASN A 38 0.22 -7.84 6.35
N VAL A 39 1.26 -8.53 6.78
CA VAL A 39 2.62 -8.30 6.29
C VAL A 39 3.17 -9.60 5.72
N ASP A 40 3.71 -9.55 4.50
CA ASP A 40 4.42 -10.65 3.88
C ASP A 40 5.90 -10.53 4.19
N ILE A 41 6.45 -11.53 4.86
CA ILE A 41 7.83 -11.53 5.31
C ILE A 41 8.53 -12.83 4.92
N ALA A 42 9.77 -12.72 4.47
CA ALA A 42 10.59 -13.88 4.17
C ALA A 42 11.28 -14.42 5.42
N PRO A 43 11.78 -15.68 5.38
CA PRO A 43 12.46 -16.26 6.54
C PRO A 43 13.67 -15.47 7.03
N ASP A 44 14.32 -14.71 6.15
CA ASP A 44 15.49 -13.88 6.52
C ASP A 44 15.08 -12.54 7.14
N GLY A 45 13.78 -12.27 7.29
CA GLY A 45 13.29 -11.02 7.85
C GLY A 45 12.98 -9.94 6.82
N THR A 46 13.20 -10.19 5.54
CA THR A 46 12.87 -9.23 4.49
C THR A 46 11.37 -9.07 4.38
N VAL A 47 10.88 -7.83 4.47
CA VAL A 47 9.48 -7.52 4.27
C VAL A 47 9.24 -7.31 2.78
N TYR A 48 8.38 -8.14 2.19
CA TYR A 48 8.06 -8.05 0.76
C TYR A 48 6.91 -7.12 0.49
N GLY A 49 5.97 -7.02 1.39
CA GLY A 49 4.86 -6.11 1.20
C GLY A 49 3.90 -6.08 2.37
N ILE A 50 2.95 -5.16 2.27
CA ILE A 50 1.92 -4.95 3.29
C ILE A 50 0.58 -4.94 2.59
N GLU A 51 -0.33 -5.81 3.03
CA GLU A 51 -1.71 -5.84 2.58
C GLU A 51 -2.59 -5.06 3.54
N MET A 52 -3.36 -4.13 3.00
CA MET A 52 -4.31 -3.32 3.75
C MET A 52 -5.72 -3.73 3.37
N LEU A 53 -6.45 -4.31 4.33
CA LEU A 53 -7.87 -4.57 4.19
C LEU A 53 -8.64 -3.33 4.65
N ASN A 54 -9.86 -3.16 4.16
CA ASN A 54 -10.60 -1.93 4.40
C ASN A 54 -9.79 -0.70 3.99
N ALA A 55 -9.17 -0.79 2.82
CA ALA A 55 -8.14 0.14 2.37
C ALA A 55 -8.65 1.56 2.20
N ASN A 56 -9.90 1.74 1.74
CA ASN A 56 -10.45 3.08 1.57
C ASN A 56 -10.50 3.86 2.90
N HIS A 57 -10.73 3.16 3.99
CA HIS A 57 -10.73 3.80 5.30
C HIS A 57 -9.31 4.17 5.73
N GLN A 58 -8.35 3.27 5.52
CA GLN A 58 -6.97 3.51 5.90
C GLN A 58 -6.28 4.55 5.02
N LEU A 59 -6.53 4.51 3.71
CA LEU A 59 -5.88 5.40 2.75
C LEU A 59 -6.57 6.74 2.59
N ARG A 60 -7.83 6.84 2.99
CA ARG A 60 -8.65 8.04 2.77
C ARG A 60 -8.99 8.77 4.05
N ALA A 61 -8.42 8.36 5.16
CA ALA A 61 -8.67 9.02 6.44
C ALA A 61 -8.22 10.47 6.43
N GLU A 62 -7.19 10.78 5.63
CA GLU A 62 -6.65 12.12 5.48
C GLU A 62 -6.47 12.44 3.99
N ASP A 63 -6.28 13.70 3.67
CA ASP A 63 -5.94 14.19 2.33
C ASP A 63 -6.88 13.77 1.21
N ASN A 64 -8.14 13.47 1.52
CA ASN A 64 -9.18 13.15 0.55
C ASN A 64 -8.81 12.01 -0.41
N GLY A 65 -8.12 10.99 0.11
CA GLY A 65 -7.77 9.83 -0.67
C GLY A 65 -6.52 9.98 -1.51
N ASN A 66 -5.70 10.95 -1.20
CA ASN A 66 -4.39 11.09 -1.82
C ASN A 66 -3.32 10.39 -1.01
N LEU A 67 -2.34 9.82 -1.71
CA LEU A 67 -1.09 9.40 -1.10
C LEU A 67 -0.12 10.57 -1.17
N VAL A 68 0.34 11.02 -0.02
CA VAL A 68 1.28 12.13 0.06
C VAL A 68 2.67 11.57 0.28
N VAL A 69 3.59 11.89 -0.63
CA VAL A 69 4.99 11.50 -0.52
C VAL A 69 5.80 12.75 -0.23
N VAL A 70 6.50 12.75 0.90
CA VAL A 70 7.29 13.89 1.33
C VAL A 70 8.76 13.50 1.42
N ASN A 71 9.60 14.22 0.69
CA ASN A 71 11.04 14.13 0.90
C ASN A 71 11.44 15.27 1.83
N GLU A 72 11.63 14.95 3.09
CA GLU A 72 11.90 15.97 4.11
C GLU A 72 13.22 16.67 3.89
N ALA A 73 14.22 15.99 3.35
CA ALA A 73 15.54 16.60 3.12
C ALA A 73 15.48 17.68 2.04
N LEU A 74 14.63 17.50 1.04
CA LEU A 74 14.48 18.43 -0.08
C LEU A 74 13.27 19.34 0.06
N ALA A 75 12.48 19.15 1.11
CA ALA A 75 11.19 19.84 1.32
C ALA A 75 10.27 19.71 0.09
N GLN A 76 10.31 18.55 -0.56
CA GLN A 76 9.47 18.26 -1.72
C GLN A 76 8.30 17.39 -1.31
N ARG A 77 7.14 17.75 -1.85
CA ARG A 77 5.90 17.01 -1.61
C ARG A 77 5.28 16.64 -2.94
N GLN A 78 4.81 15.40 -3.04
CA GLN A 78 4.05 14.93 -4.19
C GLN A 78 2.76 14.30 -3.68
N ASP A 79 1.65 14.75 -4.26
CA ASP A 79 0.34 14.19 -3.96
C ASP A 79 -0.06 13.27 -5.10
N ILE A 80 -0.34 12.01 -4.77
CA ILE A 80 -0.73 11.01 -5.76
C ILE A 80 -2.19 10.66 -5.49
N ARG A 81 -3.05 10.92 -6.47
CA ARG A 81 -4.46 10.59 -6.34
C ARG A 81 -4.65 9.09 -6.51
N LEU A 82 -5.25 8.45 -5.52
CA LEU A 82 -5.51 7.02 -5.55
C LEU A 82 -6.81 6.65 -6.26
N GLY A 83 -7.57 7.66 -6.65
CA GLY A 83 -8.87 7.45 -7.26
C GLY A 83 -9.97 7.33 -6.22
N GLU A 84 -11.19 7.22 -6.70
CA GLU A 84 -12.36 7.08 -5.84
C GLU A 84 -12.95 5.68 -6.01
N PRO A 85 -13.56 5.12 -4.95
CA PRO A 85 -14.29 3.88 -5.12
C PRO A 85 -15.47 4.09 -6.09
N PRO A 86 -15.98 3.02 -6.72
CA PRO A 86 -17.14 3.13 -7.59
C PRO A 86 -18.29 3.79 -6.84
N LYS A 87 -18.92 4.77 -7.48
CA LYS A 87 -20.10 5.41 -6.90
C LYS A 87 -21.27 4.45 -6.98
N PRO A 88 -22.13 4.43 -5.96
CA PRO A 88 -23.35 3.64 -6.05
C PRO A 88 -24.19 4.13 -7.23
N ALA A 89 -24.86 3.21 -7.90
CA ALA A 89 -25.79 3.56 -8.96
C ALA A 89 -26.97 4.31 -8.36
N LEU A 90 -27.34 5.39 -9.02
CA LEU A 90 -28.50 6.16 -8.63
C LEU A 90 -29.76 5.58 -9.27
#